data_e76220b3d2768df01c5810d689a3e363
#
_entry.id   e76220b3d2768df01c5810d689a3e363
#
_cell.length_a   1.000
_cell.length_b   1.000
_cell.length_c   1.000
_cell.angle_alpha   90.00
_cell.angle_beta   90.00
_cell.angle_gamma   90.00
#
_symmetry.space_group_name_H-M   'P 1'
#
loop_
_entity.id
_entity.type
_entity.pdbx_description
1 polymer ?
#
loop_
_entity_poly.entity_id
_entity_poly.type
_entity_poly.pdbx_seq_one_letter_code
_entity_poly.pdbx_strand_id
1 'polypeptide(L)'
;MSDRLLPAGSSALEVAAADACAALENVPVPLRQLWDPLACPVKFLPYLAWALSVDRWDENWPLYTKRRVIQSAWFIHCHKGTIGAIRRVVEPLGYLINVTEWWETNDEPGTFRLDIGVLETGITEEMYLEMERLIADAKPASRHLIGLTITQDIKGDVYIGAAQYTGELLTVYPA
;
A
#
# COMPACT_ATOMS: atom_id res chain seq x y z
N MET A 1 -3.31 47.28 4.11
CA MET A 1 -2.26 48.23 4.44
C MET A 1 -1.04 47.37 4.76
N SER A 2 -0.01 47.45 3.95
CA SER A 2 1.23 46.75 4.27
C SER A 2 1.83 47.39 5.52
N ASP A 3 2.03 46.58 6.55
CA ASP A 3 2.72 47.03 7.79
C ASP A 3 4.20 47.20 7.47
N ARG A 4 4.56 48.39 6.99
CA ARG A 4 5.93 48.70 6.59
C ARG A 4 6.76 48.89 7.84
N LEU A 5 7.80 48.11 7.98
CA LEU A 5 8.79 48.22 9.07
C LEU A 5 9.83 49.31 8.85
N LEU A 6 9.70 50.11 7.77
CA LEU A 6 10.61 51.20 7.45
C LEU A 6 10.40 52.44 8.35
N PRO A 7 11.48 53.14 8.70
CA PRO A 7 11.40 54.38 9.46
C PRO A 7 10.58 55.49 8.74
N ALA A 8 9.99 56.39 9.49
CA ALA A 8 9.13 57.47 8.96
C ALA A 8 9.83 58.48 8.01
N GLY A 9 11.13 58.41 7.82
CA GLY A 9 11.91 59.25 6.92
C GLY A 9 12.48 58.53 5.71
N SER A 10 12.05 57.30 5.44
CA SER A 10 12.59 56.52 4.32
C SER A 10 12.30 57.16 2.97
N SER A 11 13.27 57.09 2.06
CA SER A 11 13.16 57.59 0.69
C SER A 11 12.16 56.79 -0.15
N ALA A 12 11.65 57.39 -1.22
CA ALA A 12 10.74 56.73 -2.13
C ALA A 12 11.34 55.44 -2.76
N LEU A 13 12.66 55.42 -2.97
CA LEU A 13 13.35 54.23 -3.48
C LEU A 13 13.36 53.08 -2.44
N GLU A 14 13.68 53.41 -1.17
CA GLU A 14 13.66 52.42 -0.08
C GLU A 14 12.26 51.81 0.10
N VAL A 15 11.23 52.68 0.03
CA VAL A 15 9.85 52.23 0.10
C VAL A 15 9.51 51.30 -1.06
N ALA A 16 9.85 51.69 -2.30
CA ALA A 16 9.58 50.83 -3.48
C ALA A 16 10.34 49.51 -3.43
N ALA A 17 11.59 49.51 -2.96
CA ALA A 17 12.39 48.30 -2.77
C ALA A 17 11.77 47.40 -1.69
N ALA A 18 11.32 47.94 -0.57
CA ALA A 18 10.66 47.16 0.49
C ALA A 18 9.32 46.58 0.01
N ASP A 19 8.52 47.34 -0.73
CA ASP A 19 7.26 46.83 -1.31
C ASP A 19 7.52 45.70 -2.32
N ALA A 20 8.55 45.80 -3.15
CA ALA A 20 8.95 44.74 -4.08
C ALA A 20 9.41 43.49 -3.34
N CYS A 21 10.19 43.60 -2.26
CA CYS A 21 10.59 42.48 -1.42
C CYS A 21 9.40 41.85 -0.68
N ALA A 22 8.48 42.67 -0.16
CA ALA A 22 7.28 42.17 0.52
C ALA A 22 6.34 41.39 -0.44
N ALA A 23 6.35 41.70 -1.74
CA ALA A 23 5.59 40.98 -2.72
C ALA A 23 6.02 39.49 -2.84
N LEU A 24 7.27 39.17 -2.45
CA LEU A 24 7.76 37.77 -2.43
C LEU A 24 7.02 36.90 -1.39
N GLU A 25 6.49 37.47 -0.33
CA GLU A 25 5.71 36.75 0.68
C GLU A 25 4.42 36.15 0.10
N ASN A 26 3.90 36.77 -0.97
CA ASN A 26 2.70 36.30 -1.63
C ASN A 26 2.93 35.17 -2.65
N VAL A 27 4.21 34.81 -2.90
CA VAL A 27 4.53 33.71 -3.83
C VAL A 27 4.23 32.39 -3.15
N PRO A 28 3.31 31.58 -3.70
CA PRO A 28 3.01 30.27 -3.13
C PRO A 28 4.23 29.33 -3.25
N VAL A 29 4.73 28.90 -2.10
CA VAL A 29 5.88 27.99 -2.01
C VAL A 29 5.39 26.61 -1.56
N PRO A 30 4.96 25.73 -2.47
CA PRO A 30 4.33 24.45 -2.14
C PRO A 30 5.36 23.36 -1.78
N LEU A 31 6.59 23.68 -1.37
CA LEU A 31 7.65 22.72 -1.13
C LEU A 31 7.24 21.62 -0.13
N ARG A 32 6.51 21.98 0.92
CA ARG A 32 6.03 21.01 1.91
C ARG A 32 5.03 20.02 1.28
N GLN A 33 4.18 20.52 0.39
CA GLN A 33 3.20 19.65 -0.31
C GLN A 33 3.89 18.67 -1.25
N LEU A 34 5.01 19.06 -1.87
CA LEU A 34 5.76 18.18 -2.77
C LEU A 34 6.42 17.00 -2.02
N TRP A 35 6.74 17.19 -0.74
CA TRP A 35 7.33 16.13 0.11
C TRP A 35 6.29 15.32 0.89
N ASP A 36 5.03 15.71 0.87
CA ASP A 36 3.96 14.98 1.52
C ASP A 36 3.30 14.00 0.54
N PRO A 37 3.38 12.69 0.75
CA PRO A 37 2.76 11.71 -0.14
C PRO A 37 1.26 11.90 -0.34
N LEU A 38 0.55 12.47 0.66
CA LEU A 38 -0.89 12.70 0.61
C LEU A 38 -1.26 13.97 -0.14
N ALA A 39 -0.48 15.05 0.02
CA ALA A 39 -0.75 16.37 -0.57
C ALA A 39 -0.07 16.55 -1.95
N CYS A 40 0.93 15.73 -2.27
CA CYS A 40 1.68 15.82 -3.52
C CYS A 40 0.76 15.68 -4.74
N PRO A 41 0.86 16.60 -5.74
CA PRO A 41 0.14 16.45 -7.00
C PRO A 41 0.50 15.16 -7.72
N VAL A 42 -0.50 14.50 -8.34
CA VAL A 42 -0.35 13.16 -8.94
C VAL A 42 0.81 13.09 -9.93
N LYS A 43 1.01 14.13 -10.73
CA LYS A 43 2.08 14.21 -11.74
C LYS A 43 3.49 14.21 -11.14
N PHE A 44 3.65 14.53 -9.87
CA PHE A 44 4.93 14.57 -9.17
C PHE A 44 5.18 13.34 -8.28
N LEU A 45 4.18 12.46 -8.12
CA LEU A 45 4.33 11.24 -7.32
C LEU A 45 5.48 10.34 -7.79
N PRO A 46 5.74 10.12 -9.10
CA PRO A 46 6.87 9.33 -9.54
C PRO A 46 8.23 9.92 -9.10
N TYR A 47 8.36 11.24 -9.13
CA TYR A 47 9.57 11.92 -8.67
C TYR A 47 9.75 11.82 -7.16
N LEU A 48 8.66 11.90 -6.40
CA LEU A 48 8.67 11.71 -4.95
C LEU A 48 9.03 10.25 -4.61
N ALA A 49 8.49 9.28 -5.34
CA ALA A 49 8.84 7.88 -5.19
C ALA A 49 10.33 7.64 -5.44
N TRP A 50 10.87 8.21 -6.49
CA TRP A 50 12.31 8.15 -6.78
C TRP A 50 13.15 8.81 -5.70
N ALA A 51 12.77 10.00 -5.22
CA ALA A 51 13.46 10.72 -4.16
C ALA A 51 13.50 9.96 -2.83
N LEU A 52 12.45 9.15 -2.53
CA LEU A 52 12.37 8.30 -1.36
C LEU A 52 12.86 6.87 -1.62
N SER A 53 13.47 6.63 -2.79
CA SER A 53 14.05 5.34 -3.18
C SER A 53 13.06 4.19 -3.11
N VAL A 54 11.83 4.40 -3.57
CA VAL A 54 10.84 3.33 -3.65
C VAL A 54 11.38 2.24 -4.59
N ASP A 55 11.52 1.02 -4.09
CA ASP A 55 12.13 -0.09 -4.82
C ASP A 55 11.33 -0.49 -6.07
N ARG A 56 10.00 -0.36 -6.01
CA ARG A 56 9.10 -0.72 -7.11
C ARG A 56 8.04 0.35 -7.34
N TRP A 57 7.81 0.65 -8.61
CA TRP A 57 6.82 1.61 -9.04
C TRP A 57 6.13 1.13 -10.30
N ASP A 58 4.79 1.12 -10.30
CA ASP A 58 3.96 0.84 -11.46
C ASP A 58 3.03 2.02 -11.73
N GLU A 59 3.03 2.49 -12.97
CA GLU A 59 2.16 3.60 -13.40
C GLU A 59 0.68 3.21 -13.44
N ASN A 60 0.36 1.92 -13.53
CA ASN A 60 -1.01 1.42 -13.58
C ASN A 60 -1.64 1.28 -12.19
N TRP A 61 -0.86 1.36 -11.12
CA TRP A 61 -1.41 1.27 -9.78
C TRP A 61 -2.43 2.36 -9.48
N PRO A 62 -3.49 2.05 -8.73
CA PRO A 62 -4.42 3.04 -8.22
C PRO A 62 -3.70 4.14 -7.42
N LEU A 63 -4.24 5.36 -7.45
CA LEU A 63 -3.65 6.50 -6.74
C LEU A 63 -3.43 6.23 -5.25
N TYR A 64 -4.37 5.53 -4.62
CA TYR A 64 -4.26 5.13 -3.22
C TYR A 64 -3.03 4.25 -2.98
N THR A 65 -2.83 3.22 -3.79
CA THR A 65 -1.66 2.32 -3.71
C THR A 65 -0.35 3.08 -3.89
N LYS A 66 -0.28 3.95 -4.90
CA LYS A 66 0.89 4.81 -5.14
C LYS A 66 1.29 5.63 -3.91
N ARG A 67 0.32 6.27 -3.27
CA ARG A 67 0.55 7.08 -2.07
C ARG A 67 0.97 6.23 -0.86
N ARG A 68 0.35 5.07 -0.68
CA ARG A 68 0.68 4.13 0.40
C ARG A 68 2.10 3.58 0.27
N VAL A 69 2.51 3.22 -0.94
CA VAL A 69 3.88 2.72 -1.21
C VAL A 69 4.92 3.79 -0.87
N ILE A 70 4.71 5.03 -1.31
CA ILE A 70 5.62 6.14 -0.98
C ILE A 70 5.67 6.38 0.54
N GLN A 71 4.53 6.36 1.22
CA GLN A 71 4.45 6.58 2.66
C GLN A 71 5.17 5.49 3.46
N SER A 72 5.13 4.25 2.99
CA SER A 72 5.77 3.10 3.65
C SER A 72 7.26 2.95 3.33
N ALA A 73 7.77 3.59 2.27
CA ALA A 73 9.13 3.41 1.78
C ALA A 73 10.20 3.59 2.86
N TRP A 74 10.13 4.67 3.64
CA TRP A 74 11.09 4.92 4.71
C TRP A 74 11.11 3.81 5.76
N PHE A 75 9.91 3.37 6.20
CA PHE A 75 9.81 2.28 7.16
C PHE A 75 10.41 0.98 6.61
N ILE A 76 10.10 0.66 5.35
CA ILE A 76 10.61 -0.54 4.68
C ILE A 76 12.14 -0.52 4.65
N HIS A 77 12.75 0.60 4.23
CA HIS A 77 14.21 0.73 4.17
C HIS A 77 14.89 0.57 5.53
N CYS A 78 14.33 1.17 6.57
CA CYS A 78 14.87 1.06 7.92
C CYS A 78 14.74 -0.34 8.52
N HIS A 79 13.78 -1.15 8.03
CA HIS A 79 13.43 -2.44 8.61
C HIS A 79 13.57 -3.60 7.62
N LYS A 80 14.27 -3.42 6.49
CA LYS A 80 14.54 -4.51 5.54
C LYS A 80 15.05 -5.75 6.26
N GLY A 81 14.54 -6.91 5.88
CA GLY A 81 14.89 -8.17 6.54
C GLY A 81 14.06 -8.50 7.78
N THR A 82 13.03 -7.75 8.10
CA THR A 82 12.11 -8.06 9.20
C THR A 82 10.73 -8.44 8.67
N ILE A 83 9.97 -9.19 9.48
CA ILE A 83 8.55 -9.51 9.18
C ILE A 83 7.73 -8.22 9.02
N GLY A 84 8.07 -7.17 9.78
CA GLY A 84 7.42 -5.86 9.68
C GLY A 84 7.60 -5.21 8.31
N ALA A 85 8.78 -5.32 7.69
CA ALA A 85 9.01 -4.82 6.34
C ALA A 85 8.21 -5.62 5.30
N ILE A 86 8.22 -6.96 5.38
CA ILE A 86 7.43 -7.83 4.50
C ILE A 86 5.94 -7.47 4.59
N ARG A 87 5.41 -7.29 5.79
CA ARG A 87 4.01 -6.89 6.00
C ARG A 87 3.69 -5.57 5.30
N ARG A 88 4.53 -4.56 5.47
CA ARG A 88 4.33 -3.23 4.85
C ARG A 88 4.42 -3.26 3.33
N VAL A 89 5.26 -4.12 2.79
CA VAL A 89 5.41 -4.29 1.34
C VAL A 89 4.18 -4.96 0.73
N VAL A 90 3.60 -5.95 1.42
CA VAL A 90 2.41 -6.67 0.95
C VAL A 90 1.11 -5.86 1.14
N GLU A 91 1.01 -5.04 2.17
CA GLU A 91 -0.19 -4.28 2.54
C GLU A 91 -0.87 -3.49 1.39
N PRO A 92 -0.16 -2.88 0.43
CA PRO A 92 -0.77 -2.19 -0.69
C PRO A 92 -1.48 -3.09 -1.69
N LEU A 93 -1.08 -4.37 -1.77
CA LEU A 93 -1.58 -5.36 -2.72
C LEU A 93 -2.50 -6.41 -2.06
N GLY A 94 -2.40 -6.54 -0.74
CA GLY A 94 -3.15 -7.50 0.03
C GLY A 94 -2.89 -7.34 1.53
N TYR A 95 -2.92 -8.43 2.28
CA TYR A 95 -2.55 -8.42 3.69
C TYR A 95 -1.81 -9.70 4.07
N LEU A 96 -0.79 -9.56 4.91
CA LEU A 96 -0.04 -10.71 5.41
C LEU A 96 -0.85 -11.39 6.51
N ILE A 97 -1.24 -12.64 6.29
CA ILE A 97 -1.98 -13.45 7.26
C ILE A 97 -1.00 -14.03 8.26
N ASN A 98 0.00 -14.76 7.76
CA ASN A 98 0.94 -15.47 8.61
C ASN A 98 2.33 -15.57 7.99
N VAL A 99 3.33 -15.74 8.85
CA VAL A 99 4.70 -16.10 8.49
C VAL A 99 5.05 -17.34 9.29
N THR A 100 5.23 -18.45 8.61
CA THR A 100 5.59 -19.72 9.21
C THR A 100 7.09 -19.97 9.02
N GLU A 101 7.82 -20.07 10.11
CA GLU A 101 9.26 -20.26 10.08
C GLU A 101 9.61 -21.76 10.06
N TRP A 102 10.78 -22.10 9.56
CA TRP A 102 11.24 -23.48 9.37
C TRP A 102 11.16 -24.36 10.63
N TRP A 103 11.31 -23.80 11.81
CA TRP A 103 11.24 -24.56 13.08
C TRP A 103 9.81 -24.95 13.48
N GLU A 104 8.79 -24.33 12.90
CA GLU A 104 7.39 -24.65 13.15
C GLU A 104 6.91 -25.83 12.31
N THR A 105 7.47 -25.99 11.11
CA THR A 105 7.09 -27.02 10.12
C THR A 105 8.12 -28.10 9.91
N ASN A 106 9.27 -28.06 10.63
CA ASN A 106 10.42 -28.94 10.39
C ASN A 106 10.96 -28.88 8.96
N ASP A 107 10.86 -27.72 8.32
CA ASP A 107 11.48 -27.47 7.02
C ASP A 107 12.99 -27.28 7.15
N GLU A 108 13.69 -27.10 6.04
CA GLU A 108 15.14 -26.87 6.00
C GLU A 108 15.50 -25.58 6.75
N PRO A 109 16.55 -25.60 7.59
CA PRO A 109 16.98 -24.41 8.33
C PRO A 109 17.22 -23.19 7.44
N GLY A 110 16.69 -22.03 7.85
CA GLY A 110 16.83 -20.79 7.11
C GLY A 110 15.74 -20.54 6.08
N THR A 111 14.70 -21.38 6.06
CA THR A 111 13.55 -21.21 5.16
C THR A 111 12.32 -20.67 5.90
N PHE A 112 11.36 -20.13 5.15
CA PHE A 112 10.08 -19.68 5.68
C PHE A 112 8.97 -19.75 4.62
N ARG A 113 7.73 -19.77 5.08
CA ARG A 113 6.52 -19.74 4.26
C ARG A 113 5.71 -18.49 4.57
N LEU A 114 4.99 -17.98 3.58
CA LEU A 114 4.10 -16.84 3.73
C LEU A 114 2.68 -17.20 3.32
N ASP A 115 1.72 -16.79 4.14
CA ASP A 115 0.30 -16.85 3.82
C ASP A 115 -0.21 -15.42 3.63
N ILE A 116 -0.69 -15.12 2.43
CA ILE A 116 -1.17 -13.79 2.06
C ILE A 116 -2.63 -13.88 1.72
N GLY A 117 -3.42 -12.99 2.32
CA GLY A 117 -4.82 -12.78 1.96
C GLY A 117 -4.95 -11.72 0.88
N VAL A 118 -5.79 -11.97 -0.10
CA VAL A 118 -6.09 -11.05 -1.19
C VAL A 118 -7.54 -10.60 -1.09
N LEU A 119 -7.78 -9.34 -1.43
CA LEU A 119 -9.13 -8.75 -1.45
C LEU A 119 -10.02 -9.44 -2.50
N GLU A 120 -11.33 -9.19 -2.41
CA GLU A 120 -12.37 -9.83 -3.24
C GLU A 120 -12.14 -9.73 -4.76
N THR A 121 -11.36 -8.75 -5.21
CA THR A 121 -11.00 -8.57 -6.64
C THR A 121 -10.10 -9.66 -7.21
N GLY A 122 -9.57 -10.54 -6.36
CA GLY A 122 -8.62 -11.57 -6.79
C GLY A 122 -7.23 -11.01 -7.09
N ILE A 123 -6.35 -11.87 -7.59
CA ILE A 123 -4.99 -11.51 -7.98
C ILE A 123 -4.76 -11.93 -9.44
N THR A 124 -4.15 -11.07 -10.24
CA THR A 124 -3.68 -11.41 -11.58
C THR A 124 -2.29 -12.04 -11.50
N GLU A 125 -1.90 -12.78 -12.55
CA GLU A 125 -0.56 -13.38 -12.62
C GLU A 125 0.54 -12.31 -12.53
N GLU A 126 0.32 -11.15 -13.14
CA GLU A 126 1.26 -10.03 -13.08
C GLU A 126 1.43 -9.50 -11.64
N MET A 127 0.33 -9.36 -10.91
CA MET A 127 0.34 -8.98 -9.50
C MET A 127 1.05 -10.01 -8.61
N TYR A 128 0.86 -11.31 -8.92
CA TYR A 128 1.55 -12.38 -8.20
C TYR A 128 3.07 -12.27 -8.37
N LEU A 129 3.54 -12.15 -9.61
CA LEU A 129 4.96 -12.01 -9.93
C LEU A 129 5.56 -10.74 -9.31
N GLU A 130 4.81 -9.65 -9.29
CA GLU A 130 5.26 -8.41 -8.66
C GLU A 130 5.34 -8.54 -7.14
N MET A 131 4.38 -9.22 -6.51
CA MET A 131 4.39 -9.50 -5.07
C MET A 131 5.59 -10.37 -4.68
N GLU A 132 5.89 -11.41 -5.46
CA GLU A 132 7.06 -12.26 -5.24
C GLU A 132 8.37 -11.46 -5.27
N ARG A 133 8.51 -10.55 -6.25
CA ARG A 133 9.67 -9.65 -6.34
C ARG A 133 9.78 -8.70 -5.14
N LEU A 134 8.67 -8.09 -4.75
CA LEU A 134 8.62 -7.20 -3.59
C LEU A 134 9.03 -7.91 -2.29
N ILE A 135 8.57 -9.15 -2.11
CA ILE A 135 8.95 -9.99 -0.97
C ILE A 135 10.44 -10.34 -1.04
N ALA A 136 10.96 -10.67 -2.22
CA ALA A 136 12.37 -10.98 -2.41
C ALA A 136 13.28 -9.80 -2.05
N ASP A 137 12.85 -8.57 -2.35
CA ASP A 137 13.58 -7.33 -2.01
C ASP A 137 13.48 -6.97 -0.51
N ALA A 138 12.39 -7.34 0.15
CA ALA A 138 12.12 -7.01 1.56
C ALA A 138 12.63 -8.06 2.56
N LYS A 139 12.75 -9.33 2.15
CA LYS A 139 13.18 -10.44 3.02
C LYS A 139 14.65 -10.34 3.44
N PRO A 140 15.06 -11.02 4.52
CA PRO A 140 16.49 -11.17 4.84
C PRO A 140 17.25 -11.90 3.72
N ALA A 141 18.46 -11.46 3.42
CA ALA A 141 19.30 -12.12 2.43
C ALA A 141 19.63 -13.59 2.77
N SER A 142 19.74 -13.90 4.08
CA SER A 142 20.05 -15.22 4.60
C SER A 142 18.84 -16.17 4.72
N ARG A 143 17.63 -15.71 4.39
CA ARG A 143 16.41 -16.50 4.48
C ARG A 143 15.82 -16.76 3.11
N HIS A 144 15.27 -17.95 2.93
CA HIS A 144 14.70 -18.40 1.65
C HIS A 144 13.20 -18.64 1.77
N LEU A 145 12.43 -18.02 0.88
CA LEU A 145 11.01 -18.27 0.74
C LEU A 145 10.82 -19.60 -0.03
N ILE A 146 10.20 -20.59 0.61
CA ILE A 146 9.92 -21.89 0.00
C ILE A 146 8.45 -22.13 -0.31
N GLY A 147 7.56 -21.30 0.21
CA GLY A 147 6.12 -21.39 -0.05
C GLY A 147 5.45 -20.04 0.08
N LEU A 148 4.62 -19.74 -0.91
CA LEU A 148 3.73 -18.59 -0.92
C LEU A 148 2.31 -19.10 -1.13
N THR A 149 1.48 -19.06 -0.09
CA THR A 149 0.07 -19.42 -0.14
C THR A 149 -0.76 -18.15 -0.28
N ILE A 150 -1.64 -18.14 -1.26
CA ILE A 150 -2.56 -17.02 -1.46
C ILE A 150 -3.96 -17.52 -1.15
N THR A 151 -4.60 -16.87 -0.18
CA THR A 151 -5.99 -17.14 0.20
C THR A 151 -6.86 -15.96 -0.18
N GLN A 152 -8.03 -16.25 -0.71
CA GLN A 152 -9.04 -15.26 -1.02
C GLN A 152 -10.25 -15.48 -0.11
N ASP A 153 -10.61 -14.48 0.66
CA ASP A 153 -11.84 -14.50 1.46
C ASP A 153 -13.03 -14.15 0.56
N ILE A 154 -13.72 -15.19 0.11
CA ILE A 154 -14.97 -15.03 -0.66
C ILE A 154 -16.12 -14.99 0.33
N LYS A 155 -16.75 -13.85 0.48
CA LYS A 155 -17.99 -13.70 1.24
C LYS A 155 -19.16 -14.02 0.33
N GLY A 156 -19.94 -15.02 0.70
CA GLY A 156 -21.15 -15.41 -0.02
C GLY A 156 -22.11 -16.17 0.91
N ASP A 157 -23.39 -16.00 0.68
CA ASP A 157 -24.43 -16.76 1.38
C ASP A 157 -24.64 -18.08 0.68
N VAL A 158 -24.50 -19.19 1.43
CA VAL A 158 -24.81 -20.52 0.93
C VAL A 158 -26.23 -20.88 1.38
N TYR A 159 -27.16 -20.96 0.43
CA TYR A 159 -28.52 -21.40 0.71
C TYR A 159 -28.61 -22.92 0.52
N ILE A 160 -28.88 -23.65 1.61
CA ILE A 160 -29.11 -25.09 1.56
C ILE A 160 -30.63 -25.33 1.66
N GLY A 161 -31.24 -25.82 0.60
CA GLY A 161 -32.64 -26.25 0.58
C GLY A 161 -32.73 -27.77 0.65
N ALA A 162 -33.45 -28.31 1.61
CA ALA A 162 -33.81 -29.73 1.63
C ALA A 162 -35.32 -29.87 1.44
N ALA A 163 -35.73 -30.66 0.47
CA ALA A 163 -37.12 -31.03 0.27
C ALA A 163 -37.28 -32.53 0.50
N GLN A 164 -38.14 -32.92 1.44
CA GLN A 164 -38.48 -34.31 1.70
C GLN A 164 -39.86 -34.56 1.12
N TYR A 165 -39.95 -35.55 0.24
CA TYR A 165 -41.22 -36.06 -0.29
C TYR A 165 -41.52 -37.37 0.40
N THR A 166 -42.63 -37.45 1.12
CA THR A 166 -43.18 -38.70 1.63
C THR A 166 -44.36 -39.11 0.72
N GLY A 167 -44.19 -40.18 0.00
CA GLY A 167 -45.27 -40.79 -0.82
C GLY A 167 -45.85 -41.97 -0.08
N GLU A 168 -47.15 -41.94 0.19
CA GLU A 168 -47.89 -43.13 0.67
C GLU A 168 -48.52 -43.87 -0.54
N LEU A 169 -48.25 -45.15 -0.62
CA LEU A 169 -48.90 -46.03 -1.59
C LEU A 169 -50.17 -46.58 -0.95
N LEU A 170 -51.29 -46.04 -1.35
CA LEU A 170 -52.61 -46.55 -0.93
C LEU A 170 -53.07 -47.63 -1.90
N THR A 171 -53.09 -48.91 -1.49
CA THR A 171 -53.59 -49.97 -2.26
C THR A 171 -55.04 -50.24 -1.85
N VAL A 172 -56.02 -49.95 -2.74
CA VAL A 172 -57.42 -50.22 -2.52
C VAL A 172 -57.71 -51.54 -3.19
N TYR A 173 -58.17 -52.56 -2.40
CA TYR A 173 -58.66 -53.82 -2.91
C TYR A 173 -60.17 -53.70 -3.15
N PRO A 174 -60.68 -54.07 -4.30
CA PRO A 174 -62.10 -54.13 -4.52
C PRO A 174 -62.70 -55.26 -3.69
N ALA A 175 -63.93 -55.06 -3.14
CA ALA A 175 -64.70 -56.00 -2.37
C ALA A 175 -65.32 -57.11 -3.22
#